data_884bb12f176b0831626d86b13a05ac63
#
_entry.id   884bb12f176b0831626d86b13a05ac63
#
_cell.length_a   1.000
_cell.length_b   1.000
_cell.length_c   1.000
_cell.angle_alpha   90.00
_cell.angle_beta   90.00
_cell.angle_gamma   90.00
#
_symmetry.space_group_name_H-M   'P 1'
#
loop_
_entity.id
_entity.type
_entity.pdbx_description
1 polymer ?
#
loop_
_entity_poly.entity_id
_entity_poly.type
_entity_poly.pdbx_seq_one_letter_code
_entity_poly.pdbx_strand_id
1 'polypeptide(L)'
;MTQVSFTTSSAQLKSENLPDSHEQQFYNLKMAGITPIIAHPERYKFVQNDLNNVVRWLELGCLIMVDAGSVLKQFGDECFLAAESIIKNQWCHILGSDAHNDGRRNFCLKDSFNIVKNWLGDDAYPLVYDNPRAVISGEKIEIDFEYVSENTSNLIGRIKEMIGF
;
A
#
# COMPACT_ATOMS: atom_id res chain seq x y z
N MET A 1 7.08 -2.40 -23.74
CA MET A 1 5.74 -2.68 -23.16
C MET A 1 5.98 -3.22 -21.76
N THR A 2 5.69 -2.43 -20.75
CA THR A 2 5.83 -2.86 -19.34
C THR A 2 4.59 -3.68 -18.98
N GLN A 3 4.75 -4.97 -18.72
CA GLN A 3 3.64 -5.78 -18.21
C GLN A 3 3.45 -5.50 -16.72
N VAL A 4 2.29 -4.98 -16.36
CA VAL A 4 1.86 -4.89 -14.97
C VAL A 4 1.19 -6.21 -14.61
N SER A 5 1.77 -6.95 -13.69
CA SER A 5 1.19 -8.20 -13.20
C SER A 5 0.60 -7.98 -11.81
N PHE A 6 -0.70 -8.22 -11.68
CA PHE A 6 -1.34 -8.29 -10.36
C PHE A 6 -0.94 -9.61 -9.70
N THR A 7 -0.01 -9.59 -8.77
CA THR A 7 0.15 -10.69 -7.86
C THR A 7 -0.88 -10.56 -6.73
N THR A 8 -2.14 -10.92 -7.06
CA THR A 8 -3.04 -11.37 -6.01
C THR A 8 -2.49 -12.70 -5.53
N SER A 9 -1.56 -12.70 -4.61
CA SER A 9 -1.27 -13.91 -3.87
C SER A 9 -2.45 -14.13 -2.91
N SER A 10 -3.53 -14.70 -3.47
CA SER A 10 -4.57 -15.39 -2.71
C SER A 10 -4.04 -16.70 -2.09
N ALA A 11 -2.75 -16.97 -2.23
CA ALA A 11 -2.05 -17.89 -1.34
C ALA A 11 -2.23 -17.28 0.05
N GLN A 12 -3.16 -17.85 0.79
CA GLN A 12 -3.43 -17.59 2.19
C GLN A 12 -2.09 -17.45 2.93
N LEU A 13 -1.56 -16.21 2.98
CA LEU A 13 -0.51 -15.83 3.91
C LEU A 13 -1.14 -15.82 5.32
N LYS A 14 -1.54 -17.02 5.77
CA LYS A 14 -1.89 -17.32 7.16
C LYS A 14 -0.64 -17.42 8.02
N SER A 15 0.54 -17.15 7.48
CA SER A 15 1.75 -17.14 8.27
C SER A 15 1.97 -15.74 8.86
N GLU A 16 2.25 -15.70 10.13
CA GLU A 16 2.64 -14.51 10.89
C GLU A 16 3.94 -13.88 10.33
N ASN A 17 4.59 -14.55 9.39
CA ASN A 17 5.83 -14.12 8.75
C ASN A 17 5.76 -14.33 7.23
N LEU A 18 6.28 -13.36 6.48
CA LEU A 18 6.55 -13.53 5.05
C LEU A 18 7.64 -14.58 4.82
N PRO A 19 7.54 -15.41 3.76
CA PRO A 19 8.65 -16.27 3.37
C PRO A 19 9.89 -15.43 3.04
N ASP A 20 11.07 -15.81 3.51
CA ASP A 20 12.36 -15.12 3.24
C ASP A 20 12.64 -14.94 1.73
N SER A 21 11.99 -15.74 0.89
CA SER A 21 12.14 -15.71 -0.57
C SER A 21 11.32 -14.62 -1.29
N HIS A 22 10.42 -13.88 -0.59
CA HIS A 22 9.52 -12.94 -1.29
C HIS A 22 10.27 -11.74 -1.89
N GLU A 23 11.28 -11.22 -1.22
CA GLU A 23 12.11 -10.12 -1.73
C GLU A 23 12.85 -10.54 -3.01
N GLN A 24 13.38 -11.76 -3.03
CA GLN A 24 14.02 -12.32 -4.24
C GLN A 24 13.02 -12.46 -5.38
N GLN A 25 11.76 -12.83 -5.10
CA GLN A 25 10.74 -12.92 -6.13
C GLN A 25 10.39 -11.54 -6.70
N PHE A 26 10.25 -10.50 -5.87
CA PHE A 26 10.00 -9.14 -6.33
C PHE A 26 11.18 -8.60 -7.15
N TYR A 27 12.40 -8.86 -6.73
CA TYR A 27 13.59 -8.52 -7.51
C TYR A 27 13.57 -9.20 -8.89
N ASN A 28 13.27 -10.48 -8.95
CA ASN A 28 13.19 -11.22 -10.21
C ASN A 28 12.09 -10.69 -11.14
N LEU A 29 10.92 -10.31 -10.60
CA LEU A 29 9.86 -9.68 -11.37
C LEU A 29 10.31 -8.34 -11.94
N LYS A 30 10.96 -7.50 -11.13
CA LYS A 30 11.52 -6.22 -11.55
C LYS A 30 12.54 -6.40 -12.69
N MET A 31 13.44 -7.39 -12.58
CA MET A 31 14.40 -7.71 -13.65
C MET A 31 13.74 -8.19 -14.94
N ALA A 32 12.56 -8.80 -14.84
CA ALA A 32 11.72 -9.18 -15.98
C ALA A 32 10.88 -8.02 -16.55
N GLY A 33 11.04 -6.79 -16.03
CA GLY A 33 10.26 -5.62 -16.44
C GLY A 33 8.82 -5.61 -15.91
N ILE A 34 8.53 -6.40 -14.88
CA ILE A 34 7.22 -6.50 -14.24
C ILE A 34 7.24 -5.70 -12.93
N THR A 35 6.27 -4.80 -12.76
CA THR A 35 6.10 -4.05 -11.51
C THR A 35 5.09 -4.77 -10.63
N PRO A 36 5.48 -5.31 -9.46
CA PRO A 36 4.55 -5.93 -8.52
C PRO A 36 3.64 -4.89 -7.88
N ILE A 37 2.38 -5.27 -7.62
CA ILE A 37 1.46 -4.49 -6.79
C ILE A 37 1.13 -5.31 -5.54
N ILE A 38 1.48 -4.78 -4.38
CA ILE A 38 1.13 -5.38 -3.10
C ILE A 38 -0.26 -4.93 -2.72
N ALA A 39 -1.21 -5.86 -2.72
CA ALA A 39 -2.59 -5.57 -2.42
C ALA A 39 -2.85 -5.64 -0.90
N HIS A 40 -3.55 -4.64 -0.38
CA HIS A 40 -4.04 -4.50 1.00
C HIS A 40 -3.01 -4.92 2.09
N PRO A 41 -1.75 -4.37 2.06
CA PRO A 41 -0.71 -4.74 3.02
C PRO A 41 -1.09 -4.39 4.46
N GLU A 42 -1.91 -3.38 4.68
CA GLU A 42 -2.41 -2.95 5.99
C GLU A 42 -3.24 -4.03 6.71
N ARG A 43 -3.65 -5.09 5.99
CA ARG A 43 -4.41 -6.22 6.55
C ARG A 43 -3.50 -7.31 7.10
N TYR A 44 -2.19 -7.26 6.85
CA TYR A 44 -1.24 -8.22 7.39
C TYR A 44 -0.75 -7.82 8.78
N LYS A 45 -0.83 -8.73 9.74
CA LYS A 45 -0.42 -8.48 11.12
C LYS A 45 1.04 -8.05 11.25
N PHE A 46 1.95 -8.64 10.48
CA PHE A 46 3.35 -8.25 10.50
C PHE A 46 3.59 -6.83 9.97
N VAL A 47 2.74 -6.33 9.05
CA VAL A 47 2.79 -4.93 8.57
C VAL A 47 2.21 -4.00 9.64
N GLN A 48 1.12 -4.38 10.30
CA GLN A 48 0.53 -3.61 11.40
C GLN A 48 1.55 -3.45 12.56
N ASN A 49 2.37 -4.47 12.80
CA ASN A 49 3.41 -4.46 13.82
C ASN A 49 4.66 -3.69 13.41
N ASP A 50 5.01 -3.71 12.11
CA ASP A 50 6.22 -3.06 11.58
C ASP A 50 5.99 -2.57 10.14
N LEU A 51 5.71 -1.28 10.00
CA LEU A 51 5.50 -0.62 8.71
C LEU A 51 6.77 -0.55 7.83
N ASN A 52 7.97 -0.85 8.38
CA ASN A 52 9.18 -0.92 7.57
C ASN A 52 9.09 -2.01 6.49
N ASN A 53 8.20 -3.00 6.65
CA ASN A 53 7.93 -3.96 5.59
C ASN A 53 7.40 -3.30 4.31
N VAL A 54 6.56 -2.27 4.45
CA VAL A 54 6.05 -1.50 3.30
C VAL A 54 7.19 -0.73 2.65
N VAL A 55 8.07 -0.09 3.45
CA VAL A 55 9.23 0.65 2.94
C VAL A 55 10.14 -0.25 2.12
N ARG A 56 10.46 -1.45 2.62
CA ARG A 56 11.28 -2.43 1.89
C ARG A 56 10.67 -2.82 0.54
N TRP A 57 9.35 -2.98 0.46
CA TRP A 57 8.68 -3.26 -0.81
C TRP A 57 8.75 -2.09 -1.79
N LEU A 58 8.63 -0.86 -1.29
CA LEU A 58 8.82 0.35 -2.09
C LEU A 58 10.25 0.43 -2.65
N GLU A 59 11.25 0.16 -1.82
CA GLU A 59 12.67 0.11 -2.25
C GLU A 59 12.91 -0.96 -3.33
N LEU A 60 12.17 -2.08 -3.28
CA LEU A 60 12.19 -3.11 -4.32
C LEU A 60 11.40 -2.69 -5.57
N GLY A 61 10.75 -1.53 -5.57
CA GLY A 61 9.99 -1.00 -6.70
C GLY A 61 8.58 -1.58 -6.82
N CYS A 62 8.01 -2.08 -5.71
CA CYS A 62 6.63 -2.51 -5.67
C CYS A 62 5.69 -1.31 -5.50
N LEU A 63 4.52 -1.37 -6.11
CA LEU A 63 3.42 -0.45 -5.83
C LEU A 63 2.58 -0.98 -4.67
N ILE A 64 1.96 -0.08 -3.93
CA ILE A 64 1.11 -0.41 -2.79
C ILE A 64 -0.33 -0.04 -3.11
N MET A 65 -1.25 -0.98 -2.95
CA MET A 65 -2.68 -0.76 -3.04
C MET A 65 -3.32 -0.94 -1.66
N VAL A 66 -3.94 0.11 -1.13
CA VAL A 66 -4.68 0.08 0.13
C VAL A 66 -6.16 -0.22 -0.13
N ASP A 67 -6.77 -1.03 0.74
CA ASP A 67 -8.20 -1.34 0.70
C ASP A 67 -9.02 -0.16 1.28
N ALA A 68 -9.98 0.32 0.51
CA ALA A 68 -10.90 1.38 0.92
C ALA A 68 -11.70 1.03 2.19
N GLY A 69 -12.04 -0.24 2.39
CA GLY A 69 -12.70 -0.72 3.60
C GLY A 69 -11.82 -0.58 4.85
N SER A 70 -10.49 -0.65 4.69
CA SER A 70 -9.55 -0.40 5.79
C SER A 70 -9.62 1.05 6.28
N VAL A 71 -9.75 2.00 5.36
CA VAL A 71 -9.94 3.43 5.67
C VAL A 71 -11.25 3.70 6.41
N LEU A 72 -12.27 2.86 6.19
CA LEU A 72 -13.58 2.92 6.85
C LEU A 72 -13.67 2.05 8.12
N LYS A 73 -12.56 1.55 8.63
CA LYS A 73 -12.48 0.67 9.82
C LYS A 73 -13.23 -0.66 9.69
N GLN A 74 -13.56 -1.12 8.48
CA GLN A 74 -14.31 -2.36 8.29
C GLN A 74 -13.54 -3.60 8.76
N PHE A 75 -12.20 -3.51 8.89
CA PHE A 75 -11.30 -4.59 9.29
C PHE A 75 -10.63 -4.35 10.65
N GLY A 76 -11.16 -3.42 11.44
CA GLY A 76 -10.68 -3.08 12.79
C GLY A 76 -9.71 -1.92 12.85
N ASP A 77 -9.43 -1.45 14.06
CA ASP A 77 -8.65 -0.23 14.29
C ASP A 77 -7.17 -0.38 13.92
N GLU A 78 -6.55 -1.54 14.15
CA GLU A 78 -5.14 -1.77 13.78
C GLU A 78 -4.94 -1.69 12.27
N CYS A 79 -5.88 -2.25 11.50
CA CYS A 79 -5.88 -2.18 10.05
C CYS A 79 -6.07 -0.73 9.56
N PHE A 80 -6.99 0.01 10.19
CA PHE A 80 -7.21 1.43 9.90
C PHE A 80 -5.94 2.27 10.18
N LEU A 81 -5.29 2.09 11.33
CA LEU A 81 -4.09 2.84 11.71
C LEU A 81 -2.93 2.57 10.74
N ALA A 82 -2.77 1.31 10.31
CA ALA A 82 -1.79 0.96 9.30
C ALA A 82 -2.12 1.60 7.94
N ALA A 83 -3.39 1.56 7.51
CA ALA A 83 -3.84 2.20 6.27
C ALA A 83 -3.64 3.72 6.29
N GLU A 84 -4.03 4.38 7.39
CA GLU A 84 -3.84 5.81 7.59
C GLU A 84 -2.35 6.18 7.50
N SER A 85 -1.48 5.42 8.16
CA SER A 85 -0.04 5.66 8.15
C SER A 85 0.55 5.48 6.75
N ILE A 86 0.18 4.41 6.03
CA ILE A 86 0.64 4.16 4.66
C ILE A 86 0.21 5.30 3.74
N ILE A 87 -1.04 5.76 3.85
CA ILE A 87 -1.58 6.83 3.00
C ILE A 87 -0.94 8.18 3.33
N LYS A 88 -0.88 8.57 4.60
CA LYS A 88 -0.33 9.86 5.03
C LYS A 88 1.17 10.00 4.78
N ASN A 89 1.91 8.90 4.76
CA ASN A 89 3.31 8.89 4.33
C ASN A 89 3.47 8.83 2.80
N GLN A 90 2.38 8.90 2.03
CA GLN A 90 2.36 8.82 0.56
C GLN A 90 2.98 7.54 -0.01
N TRP A 91 2.93 6.46 0.74
CA TRP A 91 3.38 5.14 0.31
C TRP A 91 2.30 4.37 -0.49
N CYS A 92 1.06 4.87 -0.48
CA CYS A 92 -0.06 4.31 -1.23
C CYS A 92 -0.04 4.83 -2.67
N HIS A 93 -0.16 3.94 -3.65
CA HIS A 93 -0.26 4.29 -5.07
C HIS A 93 -1.67 4.10 -5.61
N ILE A 94 -2.43 3.19 -5.04
CA ILE A 94 -3.79 2.85 -5.48
C ILE A 94 -4.69 2.70 -4.25
N LEU A 95 -5.83 3.36 -4.28
CA LEU A 95 -6.92 3.11 -3.34
C LEU A 95 -7.98 2.26 -4.05
N GLY A 96 -8.17 1.02 -3.62
CA GLY A 96 -9.09 0.07 -4.23
C GLY A 96 -10.19 -0.37 -3.27
N SER A 97 -11.40 -0.67 -3.77
CA SER A 97 -12.51 -1.12 -2.91
C SER A 97 -12.42 -2.59 -2.51
N ASP A 98 -11.60 -3.39 -3.20
CA ASP A 98 -11.55 -4.86 -3.04
C ASP A 98 -12.94 -5.50 -2.90
N ALA A 99 -13.94 -4.94 -3.63
CA ALA A 99 -15.33 -5.33 -3.52
C ALA A 99 -15.56 -6.73 -4.09
N HIS A 100 -16.20 -7.60 -3.32
CA HIS A 100 -16.50 -8.97 -3.71
C HIS A 100 -18.00 -9.26 -3.76
N ASN A 101 -18.82 -8.40 -3.16
CA ASN A 101 -20.28 -8.50 -3.10
C ASN A 101 -20.90 -7.15 -2.75
N ASP A 102 -22.23 -7.10 -2.72
CA ASP A 102 -23.03 -5.92 -2.34
C ASP A 102 -23.31 -5.78 -0.82
N GLY A 103 -22.76 -6.69 -0.02
CA GLY A 103 -22.91 -6.69 1.44
C GLY A 103 -21.71 -6.08 2.18
N ARG A 104 -21.04 -6.88 3.01
CA ARG A 104 -19.94 -6.45 3.88
C ARG A 104 -18.71 -5.94 3.15
N ARG A 105 -18.46 -6.42 1.91
CA ARG A 105 -17.32 -6.01 1.05
C ARG A 105 -17.87 -5.36 -0.22
N ASN A 106 -18.56 -4.26 0.01
CA ASN A 106 -19.27 -3.54 -1.02
C ASN A 106 -18.40 -2.40 -1.62
N PHE A 107 -18.93 -1.66 -2.61
CA PHE A 107 -18.28 -0.54 -3.27
C PHE A 107 -18.21 0.68 -2.34
N CYS A 108 -17.18 0.74 -1.49
CA CYS A 108 -16.99 1.78 -0.48
C CYS A 108 -15.96 2.85 -0.90
N LEU A 109 -15.50 2.84 -2.16
CA LEU A 109 -14.42 3.70 -2.65
C LEU A 109 -14.72 5.19 -2.49
N LYS A 110 -15.96 5.62 -2.74
CA LYS A 110 -16.35 7.04 -2.65
C LYS A 110 -16.22 7.58 -1.22
N ASP A 111 -16.67 6.82 -0.24
CA ASP A 111 -16.66 7.27 1.17
C ASP A 111 -15.23 7.29 1.71
N SER A 112 -14.43 6.28 1.40
CA SER A 112 -13.02 6.25 1.78
C SER A 112 -12.22 7.32 1.07
N PHE A 113 -12.49 7.60 -0.21
CA PHE A 113 -11.85 8.68 -0.95
C PHE A 113 -12.07 10.04 -0.28
N ASN A 114 -13.27 10.33 0.22
CA ASN A 114 -13.56 11.57 0.93
C ASN A 114 -12.69 11.72 2.19
N ILE A 115 -12.44 10.63 2.92
CA ILE A 115 -11.54 10.62 4.07
C ILE A 115 -10.09 10.86 3.63
N VAL A 116 -9.62 10.14 2.62
CA VAL A 116 -8.26 10.26 2.10
C VAL A 116 -8.02 11.67 1.53
N LYS A 117 -9.02 12.26 0.87
CA LYS A 117 -8.95 13.64 0.39
C LYS A 117 -8.81 14.65 1.54
N ASN A 118 -9.41 14.40 2.69
CA ASN A 118 -9.20 15.25 3.87
C ASN A 118 -7.78 15.11 4.43
N TRP A 119 -7.10 13.99 4.22
CA TRP A 119 -5.72 13.79 4.67
C TRP A 119 -4.68 14.35 3.71
N LEU A 120 -4.89 14.20 2.41
CA LEU A 120 -3.89 14.50 1.37
C LEU A 120 -4.25 15.70 0.46
N GLY A 121 -5.48 16.23 0.56
CA GLY A 121 -5.93 17.25 -0.39
C GLY A 121 -6.03 16.69 -1.81
N ASP A 122 -5.46 17.42 -2.77
CA ASP A 122 -5.52 17.06 -4.19
C ASP A 122 -4.63 15.85 -4.53
N ASP A 123 -3.63 15.53 -3.72
CA ASP A 123 -2.77 14.34 -3.89
C ASP A 123 -3.54 13.02 -3.71
N ALA A 124 -4.80 13.07 -3.26
CA ALA A 124 -5.68 11.91 -3.22
C ALA A 124 -6.18 11.48 -4.61
N TYR A 125 -6.27 12.39 -5.60
CA TYR A 125 -6.83 12.08 -6.91
C TYR A 125 -6.03 11.02 -7.70
N PRO A 126 -4.70 11.07 -7.75
CA PRO A 126 -3.91 10.05 -8.42
C PRO A 126 -4.20 8.63 -7.93
N LEU A 127 -4.52 8.45 -6.65
CA LEU A 127 -4.76 7.13 -6.06
C LEU A 127 -6.00 6.41 -6.62
N VAL A 128 -6.98 7.16 -7.13
CA VAL A 128 -8.26 6.61 -7.61
C VAL A 128 -8.50 6.84 -9.11
N TYR A 129 -7.73 7.72 -9.77
CA TYR A 129 -7.92 8.05 -11.17
C TYR A 129 -6.68 7.77 -12.02
N ASP A 130 -5.58 8.47 -11.77
CA ASP A 130 -4.42 8.47 -12.67
C ASP A 130 -3.64 7.16 -12.57
N ASN A 131 -3.29 6.74 -11.34
CA ASN A 131 -2.52 5.53 -11.13
C ASN A 131 -3.27 4.24 -11.53
N PRO A 132 -4.56 4.04 -11.17
CA PRO A 132 -5.32 2.91 -11.68
C PRO A 132 -5.41 2.88 -13.21
N ARG A 133 -5.56 4.05 -13.85
CA ARG A 133 -5.57 4.16 -15.31
C ARG A 133 -4.22 3.78 -15.91
N ALA A 134 -3.12 4.28 -15.34
CA ALA A 134 -1.77 3.94 -15.77
C ALA A 134 -1.51 2.42 -15.69
N VAL A 135 -1.97 1.78 -14.60
CA VAL A 135 -1.89 0.31 -14.45
C VAL A 135 -2.62 -0.41 -15.58
N ILE A 136 -3.86 -0.01 -15.89
CA ILE A 136 -4.67 -0.64 -16.94
C ILE A 136 -4.04 -0.43 -18.32
N SER A 137 -3.45 0.76 -18.56
CA SER A 137 -2.79 1.11 -19.82
C SER A 137 -1.37 0.53 -19.95
N GLY A 138 -0.82 -0.09 -18.89
CA GLY A 138 0.56 -0.58 -18.85
C GLY A 138 1.59 0.55 -18.81
N GLU A 139 1.19 1.74 -18.36
CA GLU A 139 2.06 2.89 -18.15
C GLU A 139 2.79 2.76 -16.81
N LYS A 140 3.98 3.35 -16.74
CA LYS A 140 4.78 3.33 -15.50
C LYS A 140 4.22 4.33 -14.49
N ILE A 141 4.06 3.90 -13.26
CA ILE A 141 3.87 4.79 -12.11
C ILE A 141 5.24 5.01 -11.46
N GLU A 142 5.62 6.25 -11.29
CA GLU A 142 6.86 6.60 -10.62
C GLU A 142 6.71 6.55 -9.11
N ILE A 143 7.72 6.01 -8.44
CA ILE A 143 7.83 5.99 -6.98
C ILE A 143 8.87 7.02 -6.62
N ASP A 144 8.51 8.01 -5.84
CA ASP A 144 9.46 9.01 -5.33
C ASP A 144 10.22 8.42 -4.12
N PHE A 145 11.40 7.88 -4.41
CA PHE A 145 12.26 7.26 -3.39
C PHE A 145 12.89 8.26 -2.43
N GLU A 146 13.15 9.49 -2.86
CA GLU A 146 13.70 10.53 -1.96
C GLU A 146 12.67 10.86 -0.89
N TYR A 147 11.40 11.01 -1.30
CA TYR A 147 10.30 11.25 -0.39
C TYR A 147 10.08 10.07 0.59
N VAL A 148 10.19 8.82 0.12
CA VAL A 148 10.05 7.62 0.97
C VAL A 148 11.16 7.59 2.03
N SER A 149 12.42 7.83 1.66
CA SER A 149 13.56 7.77 2.57
C SER A 149 13.54 8.89 3.62
N GLU A 150 13.17 10.11 3.24
CA GLU A 150 13.04 11.24 4.15
C GLU A 150 11.94 11.04 5.19
N ASN A 151 10.77 10.56 4.76
CA ASN A 151 9.65 10.30 5.67
C ASN A 151 9.92 9.14 6.62
N THR A 152 10.62 8.11 6.17
CA THR A 152 11.04 7.01 7.05
C THR A 152 12.00 7.51 8.14
N SER A 153 12.96 8.36 7.79
CA SER A 153 13.90 8.95 8.75
C SER A 153 13.17 9.84 9.78
N ASN A 154 12.19 10.63 9.32
CA ASN A 154 11.38 11.47 10.19
C ASN A 154 10.45 10.64 11.11
N LEU A 155 9.89 9.54 10.61
CA LEU A 155 9.06 8.64 11.41
C LEU A 155 9.87 7.96 12.51
N ILE A 156 11.06 7.45 12.19
CA ILE A 156 11.98 6.85 13.17
C ILE A 156 12.42 7.89 14.21
N GLY A 157 12.69 9.12 13.80
CA GLY A 157 13.00 10.24 14.70
C GLY A 157 11.85 10.52 15.69
N ARG A 158 10.63 10.64 15.20
CA ARG A 158 9.44 10.88 16.03
C ARG A 158 9.14 9.72 16.99
N ILE A 159 9.33 8.48 16.55
CA ILE A 159 9.16 7.30 17.41
C ILE A 159 10.22 7.31 18.54
N LYS A 160 11.48 7.64 18.24
CA LYS A 160 12.54 7.76 19.26
C LYS A 160 12.21 8.83 20.29
N GLU A 161 11.73 10.00 19.86
CA GLU A 161 11.29 11.08 20.76
C GLU A 161 10.12 10.66 21.66
N MET A 162 9.17 9.87 21.14
CA MET A 162 8.04 9.38 21.93
C MET A 162 8.43 8.31 22.96
N ILE A 163 9.48 7.52 22.69
CA ILE A 163 9.92 6.42 23.56
C ILE A 163 11.01 6.88 24.55
N GLY A 164 11.53 8.10 24.41
CA GLY A 164 12.47 8.69 25.36
C GLY A 164 13.90 8.13 25.30
N PHE A 165 14.37 7.79 24.09
CA PHE A 165 15.75 7.43 23.79
C PHE A 165 16.45 8.55 23.05
#